data_7b2a810d11059b4ed9d68c73adf45088
#
_entry.id   7b2a810d11059b4ed9d68c73adf45088
#
_cell.length_a   1.000
_cell.length_b   1.000
_cell.length_c   1.000
_cell.angle_alpha   90.00
_cell.angle_beta   90.00
_cell.angle_gamma   90.00
#
_symmetry.space_group_name_H-M   'P 1'
#
loop_
_entity.id
_entity.type
_entity.pdbx_description
1 polymer ?
#
loop_
_entity_poly.entity_id
_entity_poly.type
_entity_poly.pdbx_seq_one_letter_code
_entity_poly.pdbx_strand_id
1 'polypeptide(L)'
;MLAVLLLCSPSMGVKTFTELAAWQRGDELRRFVMEVTARPQVARDLRFCDQCKSAARSVTNNIAEGFGRYHHREFAQFVRIALGSLQEVRDQMSDAFERGYISEEEWLAVDTTIRRASASCAGLERYLRSTKAPPSRST
;
A
#
# COMPACT_ATOMS: atom_id res chain seq x y z
N MET A 1 -14.94 -9.91 6.50
CA MET A 1 -15.18 -9.63 5.06
C MET A 1 -16.12 -8.45 4.83
N LEU A 2 -17.25 -8.38 5.50
CA LEU A 2 -18.19 -7.22 5.38
C LEU A 2 -17.56 -5.90 5.84
N ALA A 3 -16.78 -5.89 6.93
CA ALA A 3 -16.14 -4.68 7.45
C ALA A 3 -15.09 -4.08 6.47
N VAL A 4 -14.40 -4.92 5.71
CA VAL A 4 -13.41 -4.47 4.70
C VAL A 4 -14.11 -3.86 3.49
N LEU A 5 -15.27 -4.40 3.10
CA LEU A 5 -16.09 -3.86 2.01
C LEU A 5 -16.74 -2.52 2.38
N LEU A 6 -17.14 -2.36 3.64
CA LEU A 6 -17.71 -1.09 4.15
C LEU A 6 -16.66 0.04 4.19
N LEU A 7 -15.41 -0.30 4.49
CA LEU A 7 -14.29 0.66 4.50
C LEU A 7 -13.78 1.01 3.08
N CYS A 8 -14.17 0.24 2.07
CA CYS A 8 -13.74 0.44 0.68
C CYS A 8 -14.71 1.28 -0.15
N SER A 9 -15.87 1.66 0.38
CA SER A 9 -16.88 2.40 -0.38
C SER A 9 -16.81 3.90 -0.08
N PRO A 10 -16.36 4.75 -1.02
CA PRO A 10 -16.44 6.22 -0.84
C PRO A 10 -17.88 6.71 -0.64
N SER A 11 -18.88 5.96 -1.11
CA SER A 11 -20.31 6.26 -0.94
C SER A 11 -20.84 5.93 0.45
N MET A 12 -20.09 5.18 1.28
CA MET A 12 -20.49 4.70 2.60
C MET A 12 -19.85 5.49 3.76
N GLY A 13 -19.42 6.73 3.53
CA GLY A 13 -18.95 7.62 4.59
C GLY A 13 -17.45 7.65 4.85
N VAL A 14 -16.63 7.07 3.97
CA VAL A 14 -15.17 7.25 4.02
C VAL A 14 -14.83 8.69 3.66
N LYS A 15 -14.32 9.45 4.61
CA LYS A 15 -14.03 10.89 4.44
C LYS A 15 -12.59 11.16 4.01
N THR A 16 -11.65 10.31 4.45
CA THR A 16 -10.23 10.44 4.16
C THR A 16 -9.65 9.10 3.72
N PHE A 17 -8.59 9.15 2.92
CA PHE A 17 -7.90 7.92 2.48
C PHE A 17 -7.35 7.11 3.65
N THR A 18 -7.07 7.75 4.80
CA THR A 18 -6.54 7.08 6.00
C THR A 18 -7.53 6.08 6.61
N GLU A 19 -8.80 6.14 6.25
CA GLU A 19 -9.82 5.19 6.68
C GLU A 19 -9.86 3.93 5.81
N LEU A 20 -9.19 3.93 4.66
CA LEU A 20 -9.13 2.78 3.76
C LEU A 20 -8.21 1.70 4.31
N ALA A 21 -8.68 0.45 4.37
CA ALA A 21 -7.87 -0.69 4.80
C ALA A 21 -6.62 -0.85 3.94
N ALA A 22 -6.72 -0.65 2.62
CA ALA A 22 -5.60 -0.70 1.69
C ALA A 22 -4.51 0.32 2.07
N TRP A 23 -4.89 1.55 2.41
CA TRP A 23 -3.94 2.57 2.85
C TRP A 23 -3.31 2.21 4.19
N GLN A 24 -4.12 1.78 5.16
CA GLN A 24 -3.64 1.43 6.52
C GLN A 24 -2.61 0.28 6.47
N ARG A 25 -2.86 -0.73 5.65
CA ARG A 25 -1.92 -1.84 5.44
C ARG A 25 -0.64 -1.38 4.74
N GLY A 26 -0.78 -0.51 3.76
CA GLY A 26 0.36 0.10 3.07
C GLY A 26 1.19 0.97 4.00
N ASP A 27 0.56 1.72 4.89
CA ASP A 27 1.24 2.57 5.86
C ASP A 27 1.99 1.74 6.92
N GLU A 28 1.42 0.65 7.38
CA GLU A 28 2.10 -0.31 8.26
C GLU A 28 3.39 -0.82 7.60
N LEU A 29 3.32 -1.21 6.34
CA LEU A 29 4.49 -1.64 5.57
C LEU A 29 5.52 -0.52 5.42
N ARG A 30 5.08 0.69 5.10
CA ARG A 30 5.95 1.86 4.97
C ARG A 30 6.73 2.13 6.26
N ARG A 31 6.06 2.07 7.40
CA ARG A 31 6.69 2.27 8.72
C ARG A 31 7.74 1.22 9.00
N PHE A 32 7.48 -0.03 8.67
CA PHE A 32 8.46 -1.11 8.82
C PHE A 32 9.70 -0.87 7.95
N VAL A 33 9.51 -0.49 6.69
CA VAL A 33 10.62 -0.17 5.78
C VAL A 33 11.44 1.02 6.30
N MET A 34 10.79 2.05 6.84
CA MET A 34 11.48 3.21 7.43
C MET A 34 12.33 2.80 8.63
N GLU A 35 11.82 1.91 9.47
CA GLU A 35 12.57 1.38 10.61
C GLU A 35 13.80 0.58 10.16
N VAL A 36 13.63 -0.35 9.22
CA VAL A 36 14.73 -1.17 8.70
C VAL A 36 15.82 -0.31 8.06
N THR A 37 15.44 0.65 7.24
CA THR A 37 16.40 1.51 6.54
C THR A 37 17.11 2.51 7.47
N ALA A 38 16.60 2.73 8.67
CA ALA A 38 17.25 3.56 9.70
C ALA A 38 18.26 2.77 10.54
N ARG A 39 18.30 1.45 10.48
CA ARG A 39 19.26 0.63 11.21
C ARG A 39 20.69 0.95 10.76
N PRO A 40 21.66 1.13 11.67
CA PRO A 40 23.04 1.54 11.28
C PRO A 40 23.67 0.65 10.22
N GLN A 41 23.43 -0.66 10.28
CA GLN A 41 23.93 -1.64 9.33
C GLN A 41 23.34 -1.45 7.93
N VAL A 42 22.07 -1.07 7.86
CA VAL A 42 21.33 -0.93 6.60
C VAL A 42 21.48 0.46 6.00
N ALA A 43 21.52 1.49 6.85
CA ALA A 43 21.57 2.91 6.44
C ALA A 43 22.79 3.23 5.56
N ARG A 44 23.86 2.46 5.65
CA ARG A 44 25.06 2.60 4.83
C ARG A 44 24.84 2.18 3.37
N ASP A 45 23.89 1.30 3.13
CA ASP A 45 23.50 0.87 1.79
C ASP A 45 22.50 1.87 1.22
N LEU A 46 23.00 3.00 0.72
CA LEU A 46 22.18 4.13 0.29
C LEU A 46 21.22 3.76 -0.85
N ARG A 47 21.70 2.97 -1.81
CA ARG A 47 20.89 2.57 -2.96
C ARG A 47 19.73 1.67 -2.54
N PHE A 48 20.01 0.69 -1.70
CA PHE A 48 18.98 -0.19 -1.13
C PHE A 48 17.93 0.63 -0.36
N CYS A 49 18.39 1.51 0.53
CA CYS A 49 17.49 2.37 1.32
C CYS A 49 16.59 3.25 0.44
N ASP A 50 17.16 3.90 -0.56
CA ASP A 50 16.40 4.78 -1.44
C ASP A 50 15.36 4.01 -2.24
N GLN A 51 15.71 2.85 -2.77
CA GLN A 51 14.78 2.00 -3.53
C GLN A 51 13.66 1.47 -2.66
N CYS A 52 13.97 0.98 -1.45
CA CYS A 52 12.96 0.47 -0.52
C CYS A 52 12.00 1.55 -0.06
N LYS A 53 12.52 2.71 0.33
CA LYS A 53 11.71 3.84 0.78
C LYS A 53 10.82 4.37 -0.34
N SER A 54 11.36 4.48 -1.54
CA SER A 54 10.61 4.93 -2.71
C SER A 54 9.44 3.98 -3.03
N ALA A 55 9.70 2.68 -3.06
CA ALA A 55 8.67 1.68 -3.33
C ALA A 55 7.57 1.65 -2.26
N ALA A 56 7.96 1.68 -0.99
CA ALA A 56 7.01 1.68 0.13
C ALA A 56 6.14 2.95 0.13
N ARG A 57 6.72 4.11 -0.12
CA ARG A 57 5.97 5.37 -0.26
C ARG A 57 5.03 5.35 -1.46
N SER A 58 5.44 4.71 -2.56
CA SER A 58 4.60 4.59 -3.76
C SER A 58 3.29 3.87 -3.46
N VAL A 59 3.27 2.89 -2.56
CA VAL A 59 2.04 2.19 -2.17
C VAL A 59 1.02 3.18 -1.59
N THR A 60 1.38 3.88 -0.53
CA THR A 60 0.48 4.81 0.17
C THR A 60 0.15 6.05 -0.66
N ASN A 61 1.13 6.60 -1.36
CA ASN A 61 0.95 7.79 -2.19
C ASN A 61 -0.04 7.54 -3.34
N ASN A 62 0.02 6.39 -3.99
CA ASN A 62 -0.90 6.06 -5.08
C ASN A 62 -2.33 5.83 -4.58
N ILE A 63 -2.51 5.21 -3.42
CA ILE A 63 -3.83 5.05 -2.83
C ILE A 63 -4.43 6.43 -2.47
N ALA A 64 -3.63 7.30 -1.84
CA ALA A 64 -4.05 8.64 -1.47
C ALA A 64 -4.38 9.50 -2.70
N GLU A 65 -3.52 9.47 -3.72
CA GLU A 65 -3.73 10.17 -4.99
C GLU A 65 -5.01 9.69 -5.68
N GLY A 66 -5.19 8.37 -5.77
CA GLY A 66 -6.37 7.77 -6.38
C GLY A 66 -7.66 8.13 -5.65
N PHE A 67 -7.63 8.17 -4.33
CA PHE A 67 -8.78 8.57 -3.50
C PHE A 67 -9.21 10.01 -3.80
N GLY A 68 -8.27 10.88 -4.14
CA GLY A 68 -8.56 12.27 -4.52
C GLY A 68 -9.15 12.42 -5.92
N ARG A 69 -9.20 11.35 -6.72
CA ARG A 69 -9.77 11.37 -8.06
C ARG A 69 -11.28 11.17 -8.00
N TYR A 70 -12.01 11.90 -8.85
CA TYR A 70 -13.47 11.81 -8.88
C TYR A 70 -13.96 10.47 -9.45
N HIS A 71 -13.31 9.98 -10.52
CA HIS A 71 -13.75 8.78 -11.21
C HIS A 71 -13.16 7.50 -10.61
N HIS A 72 -14.01 6.52 -10.33
CA HIS A 72 -13.61 5.20 -9.82
C HIS A 72 -12.61 4.50 -10.75
N ARG A 73 -12.75 4.68 -12.05
CA ARG A 73 -11.83 4.11 -13.03
C ARG A 73 -10.40 4.64 -12.87
N GLU A 74 -10.24 5.94 -12.65
CA GLU A 74 -8.94 6.54 -12.36
C GLU A 74 -8.38 6.05 -11.03
N PHE A 75 -9.21 6.02 -10.00
CA PHE A 75 -8.81 5.50 -8.70
C PHE A 75 -8.32 4.04 -8.82
N ALA A 76 -9.03 3.20 -9.56
CA ALA A 76 -8.62 1.82 -9.81
C ALA A 76 -7.24 1.71 -10.46
N GLN A 77 -6.89 2.63 -11.37
CA GLN A 77 -5.57 2.68 -11.99
C GLN A 77 -4.46 2.99 -10.97
N PHE A 78 -4.69 3.95 -10.08
CA PHE A 78 -3.74 4.25 -8.99
C PHE A 78 -3.58 3.09 -8.03
N VAL A 79 -4.66 2.39 -7.68
CA VAL A 79 -4.60 1.18 -6.84
C VAL A 79 -3.79 0.08 -7.54
N ARG A 80 -3.91 -0.05 -8.85
CA ARG A 80 -3.11 -1.01 -9.62
C ARG A 80 -1.62 -0.68 -9.59
N ILE A 81 -1.25 0.59 -9.63
CA ILE A 81 0.14 1.02 -9.44
C ILE A 81 0.62 0.65 -8.03
N ALA A 82 -0.21 0.87 -7.01
CA ALA A 82 0.10 0.47 -5.64
C ALA A 82 0.36 -1.05 -5.52
N LEU A 83 -0.43 -1.88 -6.21
CA LEU A 83 -0.20 -3.33 -6.27
C LEU A 83 1.17 -3.68 -6.86
N GLY A 84 1.59 -3.01 -7.91
CA GLY A 84 2.93 -3.17 -8.48
C GLY A 84 4.03 -2.77 -7.49
N SER A 85 3.84 -1.67 -6.79
CA SER A 85 4.77 -1.20 -5.75
C SER A 85 4.88 -2.18 -4.59
N LEU A 86 3.79 -2.84 -4.20
CA LEU A 86 3.79 -3.89 -3.18
C LEU A 86 4.67 -5.08 -3.59
N GLN A 87 4.62 -5.49 -4.85
CA GLN A 87 5.48 -6.55 -5.36
C GLN A 87 6.95 -6.13 -5.35
N GLU A 88 7.24 -4.88 -5.67
CA GLU A 88 8.59 -4.34 -5.60
C GLU A 88 9.13 -4.34 -4.15
N VAL A 89 8.32 -3.91 -3.18
CA VAL A 89 8.72 -3.98 -1.75
C VAL A 89 8.95 -5.42 -1.34
N ARG A 90 8.12 -6.35 -1.78
CA ARG A 90 8.30 -7.77 -1.46
C ARG A 90 9.64 -8.31 -1.95
N ASP A 91 10.00 -8.00 -3.18
CA ASP A 91 11.30 -8.38 -3.76
C ASP A 91 12.45 -7.77 -2.96
N GLN A 92 12.36 -6.50 -2.60
CA GLN A 92 13.38 -5.81 -1.80
C GLN A 92 13.51 -6.39 -0.38
N MET A 93 12.40 -6.76 0.25
CA MET A 93 12.45 -7.37 1.59
C MET A 93 13.01 -8.79 1.55
N SER A 94 12.75 -9.53 0.48
CA SER A 94 13.42 -10.82 0.23
C SER A 94 14.94 -10.64 0.11
N ASP A 95 15.39 -9.64 -0.62
CA ASP A 95 16.80 -9.28 -0.74
C ASP A 95 17.39 -8.84 0.62
N ALA A 96 16.62 -8.07 1.39
CA ALA A 96 17.02 -7.68 2.75
C ALA A 96 17.27 -8.87 3.66
N PHE A 97 16.41 -9.89 3.57
CA PHE A 97 16.58 -11.13 4.30
C PHE A 97 17.86 -11.88 3.86
N GLU A 98 18.09 -12.00 2.58
CA GLU A 98 19.30 -12.64 2.03
C GLU A 98 20.58 -11.91 2.46
N ARG A 99 20.54 -10.60 2.55
CA ARG A 99 21.68 -9.77 3.01
C ARG A 99 21.88 -9.76 4.53
N GLY A 100 20.94 -10.33 5.28
CA GLY A 100 20.98 -10.29 6.75
C GLY A 100 20.55 -8.97 7.36
N TYR A 101 19.86 -8.12 6.62
CA TYR A 101 19.32 -6.83 7.11
C TYR A 101 18.09 -7.01 7.99
N ILE A 102 17.35 -8.07 7.76
CA ILE A 102 16.20 -8.49 8.56
C ILE A 102 16.31 -9.96 8.91
N SER A 103 15.71 -10.36 10.03
CA SER A 103 15.66 -11.74 10.46
C SER A 103 14.62 -12.53 9.66
N GLU A 104 14.68 -13.87 9.73
CA GLU A 104 13.66 -14.73 9.15
C GLU A 104 12.27 -14.43 9.71
N GLU A 105 12.17 -14.22 11.02
CA GLU A 105 10.92 -13.84 11.68
C GLU A 105 10.35 -12.54 11.12
N GLU A 106 11.20 -11.53 10.93
CA GLU A 106 10.83 -10.26 10.32
C GLU A 106 10.40 -10.43 8.86
N TRP A 107 11.11 -11.27 8.10
CA TRP A 107 10.75 -11.57 6.71
C TRP A 107 9.34 -12.20 6.63
N LEU A 108 9.06 -13.19 7.46
CA LEU A 108 7.75 -13.83 7.50
C LEU A 108 6.64 -12.85 7.90
N ALA A 109 6.92 -11.97 8.85
CA ALA A 109 5.98 -10.95 9.31
C ALA A 109 5.69 -9.91 8.21
N VAL A 110 6.73 -9.39 7.55
CA VAL A 110 6.55 -8.40 6.48
C VAL A 110 5.90 -9.00 5.24
N ASP A 111 6.20 -10.25 4.90
CA ASP A 111 5.53 -10.96 3.80
C ASP A 111 4.02 -11.08 4.07
N THR A 112 3.63 -11.37 5.30
CA THR A 112 2.22 -11.39 5.71
C THR A 112 1.57 -10.01 5.55
N THR A 113 2.25 -8.96 6.00
CA THR A 113 1.75 -7.57 5.84
C THR A 113 1.55 -7.22 4.37
N ILE A 114 2.51 -7.58 3.50
CA ILE A 114 2.42 -7.33 2.05
C ILE A 114 1.24 -8.09 1.44
N ARG A 115 1.03 -9.35 1.82
CA ARG A 115 -0.11 -10.15 1.33
C ARG A 115 -1.44 -9.54 1.72
N ARG A 116 -1.56 -9.07 2.96
CA ARG A 116 -2.77 -8.40 3.45
C ARG A 116 -3.02 -7.08 2.73
N ALA A 117 -1.98 -6.29 2.53
CA ALA A 117 -2.07 -5.04 1.76
C ALA A 117 -2.50 -5.32 0.31
N SER A 118 -1.91 -6.33 -0.32
CA SER A 118 -2.25 -6.73 -1.70
C SER A 118 -3.70 -7.21 -1.81
N ALA A 119 -4.18 -7.98 -0.84
CA ALA A 119 -5.58 -8.43 -0.81
C ALA A 119 -6.54 -7.24 -0.65
N SER A 120 -6.22 -6.28 0.22
CA SER A 120 -7.02 -5.06 0.40
C SER A 120 -7.05 -4.20 -0.87
N CYS A 121 -5.91 -4.03 -1.51
CA CYS A 121 -5.80 -3.29 -2.79
C CYS A 121 -6.58 -4.00 -3.92
N ALA A 122 -6.43 -5.31 -4.04
CA ALA A 122 -7.14 -6.09 -5.06
C ALA A 122 -8.66 -6.02 -4.88
N GLY A 123 -9.14 -6.10 -3.64
CA GLY A 123 -10.55 -5.94 -3.31
C GLY A 123 -11.07 -4.54 -3.63
N LEU A 124 -10.29 -3.51 -3.32
CA LEU A 124 -10.62 -2.13 -3.66
C LEU A 124 -10.66 -1.91 -5.17
N GLU A 125 -9.68 -2.39 -5.90
CA GLU A 125 -9.66 -2.30 -7.37
C GLU A 125 -10.89 -2.94 -7.99
N ARG A 126 -11.25 -4.12 -7.53
CA ARG A 126 -12.41 -4.86 -8.01
C ARG A 126 -13.71 -4.09 -7.77
N TYR A 127 -13.87 -3.55 -6.56
CA TYR A 127 -15.00 -2.68 -6.22
C TYR A 127 -15.07 -1.47 -7.14
N LEU A 128 -13.95 -0.77 -7.31
CA LEU A 128 -13.90 0.47 -8.12
C LEU A 128 -14.20 0.22 -9.60
N ARG A 129 -13.83 -0.95 -10.13
CA ARG A 129 -14.13 -1.32 -11.53
C ARG A 129 -15.57 -1.75 -11.74
N SER A 130 -16.23 -2.25 -10.69
CA SER A 130 -17.63 -2.72 -10.75
C SER A 130 -18.64 -1.63 -10.42
N THR A 131 -18.22 -0.46 -9.92
CA THR A 131 -19.10 0.62 -9.50
C THR A 131 -18.80 1.91 -10.27
N LYS A 132 -19.88 2.72 -10.48
CA LYS A 132 -19.72 4.07 -11.02
C LYS A 132 -19.43 5.04 -9.88
N ALA A 133 -18.67 6.10 -10.18
CA ALA A 133 -18.52 7.21 -9.26
C ALA A 133 -19.89 7.77 -8.87
N PRO A 134 -20.09 8.18 -7.61
CA PRO A 134 -21.32 8.86 -7.23
C PRO A 134 -21.50 10.12 -8.06
N PRO A 135 -22.73 10.55 -8.33
CA PRO A 135 -22.99 11.80 -9.04
C PRO A 135 -22.27 12.94 -8.33
N SER A 136 -21.76 13.88 -9.12
CA SER A 136 -21.04 15.04 -8.60
C SER A 136 -21.84 15.69 -7.46
N ARG A 137 -21.22 15.87 -6.31
CA ARG A 137 -21.76 16.80 -5.33
C ARG A 137 -21.72 18.16 -6.03
N SER A 138 -22.87 18.65 -6.46
CA SER A 138 -22.99 20.05 -6.83
C SER A 138 -22.57 20.88 -5.62
N THR A 139 -21.47 21.58 -5.76
CA THR A 139 -21.05 22.61 -4.82
C THR A 139 -22.11 23.67 -4.70
#